data_b60fd65dbaf3d44f1bbe45c9401b47e6
#
_entry.id   b60fd65dbaf3d44f1bbe45c9401b47e6
#
_cell.length_a   1.000
_cell.length_b   1.000
_cell.length_c   1.000
_cell.angle_alpha   90.00
_cell.angle_beta   90.00
_cell.angle_gamma   90.00
#
_symmetry.space_group_name_H-M   'P 1'
#
loop_
_entity.id
_entity.type
_entity.pdbx_description
1 polymer ?
#
loop_
_entity_poly.entity_id
_entity_poly.type
_entity_poly.pdbx_seq_one_letter_code
_entity_poly.pdbx_strand_id
1 'polypeptide(L)'
;MQPDEGLFTRQQMTDRYRAQTDPVLQLENINVSFDGFKALTDLSLQIGVGELRCIIGPNGAGKTTLMDVITGKTRPQSGRAIYDQSTDLTALSSIDIARQGIGRKFQKPTVFEALSVFENLELAQKGDKSVWGTLRARLSGEKRDRIDEILSLLRLNAERHRPAGSLSHGQKQFLEIGMLLIQEPHLLLLDEPAAGMTDAETEYSAELFRALAGKHSLMVVEHDMGFVETIADRVTVLHQGQVLAEGSLREVQNNEQVIDVYLGR
;
A
#
# COMPACT_ATOMS: atom_id res chain seq x y z
N MET A 1 13.48 5.37 32.88
CA MET A 1 12.52 5.19 31.80
C MET A 1 13.14 5.90 30.62
N GLN A 2 13.90 5.19 29.80
CA GLN A 2 14.60 5.74 28.63
C GLN A 2 13.60 5.77 27.46
N PRO A 3 13.58 6.81 26.62
CA PRO A 3 12.72 6.84 25.45
C PRO A 3 13.27 5.87 24.39
N ASP A 4 12.34 5.19 23.79
CA ASP A 4 12.45 4.18 22.74
C ASP A 4 13.35 4.65 21.58
N GLU A 5 14.52 4.03 21.42
CA GLU A 5 15.52 4.34 20.37
C GLU A 5 15.16 3.72 19.01
N GLY A 6 13.89 3.68 18.64
CA GLY A 6 13.44 2.98 17.43
C GLY A 6 12.76 3.81 16.33
N LEU A 7 12.37 5.04 16.61
CA LEU A 7 11.61 5.85 15.66
C LEU A 7 12.45 7.01 15.13
N PHE A 8 12.85 6.92 13.87
CA PHE A 8 13.46 8.05 13.18
C PHE A 8 12.52 9.26 13.17
N THR A 9 13.03 10.45 13.48
CA THR A 9 12.23 11.68 13.39
C THR A 9 11.87 11.97 11.93
N ARG A 10 10.73 12.66 11.71
CA ARG A 10 10.26 13.09 10.37
C ARG A 10 11.36 13.82 9.58
N GLN A 11 12.23 14.55 10.25
CA GLN A 11 13.35 15.25 9.65
C GLN A 11 14.44 14.32 9.12
N GLN A 12 14.78 13.28 9.87
CA GLN A 12 15.75 12.25 9.44
C GLN A 12 15.21 11.42 8.26
N MET A 13 13.87 11.21 8.17
CA MET A 13 13.22 10.60 7.03
C MET A 13 13.29 11.51 5.80
N THR A 14 12.98 12.80 5.94
CA THR A 14 13.02 13.78 4.85
C THR A 14 14.43 13.94 4.27
N ASP A 15 15.46 13.90 5.11
CA ASP A 15 16.86 14.01 4.68
C ASP A 15 17.34 12.72 3.97
N ARG A 16 16.84 11.55 4.36
CA ARG A 16 17.05 10.29 3.65
C ARG A 16 16.39 10.30 2.27
N TYR A 17 15.20 10.88 2.15
CA TYR A 17 14.47 11.07 0.89
C TYR A 17 15.22 11.93 -0.11
N ARG A 18 15.80 13.04 0.36
CA ARG A 18 16.59 13.95 -0.49
C ARG A 18 17.90 13.33 -0.99
N ALA A 19 18.37 12.27 -0.36
CA ALA A 19 19.62 11.59 -0.73
C ALA A 19 19.41 10.42 -1.72
N GLN A 20 18.18 9.97 -1.95
CA GLN A 20 17.86 8.87 -2.88
C GLN A 20 17.24 9.44 -4.16
N THR A 21 18.04 9.49 -5.23
CA THR A 21 17.65 10.01 -6.54
C THR A 21 16.82 9.02 -7.37
N ASP A 22 16.78 7.74 -6.99
CA ASP A 22 16.18 6.69 -7.80
C ASP A 22 14.80 6.26 -7.28
N PRO A 23 13.74 6.23 -8.14
CA PRO A 23 12.40 5.82 -7.75
C PRO A 23 12.33 4.31 -7.53
N VAL A 24 11.49 3.87 -6.55
CA VAL A 24 11.12 2.46 -6.39
C VAL A 24 10.18 1.99 -7.49
N LEU A 25 9.34 2.90 -7.98
CA LEU A 25 8.40 2.65 -9.08
C LEU A 25 8.40 3.83 -10.05
N GLN A 26 8.50 3.51 -11.35
CA GLN A 26 8.43 4.48 -12.43
C GLN A 26 7.45 3.98 -13.49
N LEU A 27 6.40 4.75 -13.74
CA LEU A 27 5.43 4.54 -14.80
C LEU A 27 5.68 5.56 -15.89
N GLU A 28 5.73 5.10 -17.15
CA GLU A 28 6.02 5.95 -18.32
C GLU A 28 4.94 5.74 -19.39
N ASN A 29 4.19 6.80 -19.69
CA ASN A 29 3.22 6.87 -20.76
C ASN A 29 2.25 5.68 -20.79
N ILE A 30 1.76 5.27 -19.61
CA ILE A 30 0.84 4.13 -19.45
C ILE A 30 -0.50 4.47 -20.10
N ASN A 31 -0.93 3.60 -21.01
CA ASN A 31 -2.23 3.68 -21.66
C ASN A 31 -3.03 2.40 -21.41
N VAL A 32 -4.26 2.56 -20.91
CA VAL A 32 -5.21 1.45 -20.68
C VAL A 32 -6.58 1.83 -21.20
N SER A 33 -7.16 0.95 -22.02
CA SER A 33 -8.52 1.10 -22.51
C SER A 33 -9.31 -0.19 -22.33
N PHE A 34 -10.58 -0.08 -21.94
CA PHE A 34 -11.55 -1.17 -21.84
C PHE A 34 -12.72 -0.88 -22.76
N ASP A 35 -12.96 -1.72 -23.77
CA ASP A 35 -14.08 -1.59 -24.72
C ASP A 35 -14.23 -0.18 -25.31
N GLY A 36 -13.11 0.47 -25.61
CA GLY A 36 -13.07 1.84 -26.16
C GLY A 36 -13.09 2.96 -25.10
N PHE A 37 -13.34 2.65 -23.82
CA PHE A 37 -13.23 3.62 -22.75
C PHE A 37 -11.76 3.72 -22.28
N LYS A 38 -11.18 4.92 -22.38
CA LYS A 38 -9.81 5.18 -21.93
C LYS A 38 -9.79 5.34 -20.41
N ALA A 39 -9.25 4.34 -19.73
CA ALA A 39 -9.12 4.34 -18.26
C ALA A 39 -7.83 5.01 -17.78
N LEU A 40 -6.74 4.89 -18.55
CA LEU A 40 -5.48 5.63 -18.36
C LEU A 40 -5.01 6.15 -19.71
N THR A 41 -4.51 7.39 -19.73
CA THR A 41 -4.05 8.06 -20.96
C THR A 41 -2.72 8.75 -20.68
N ASP A 42 -1.64 8.25 -21.30
CA ASP A 42 -0.28 8.78 -21.19
C ASP A 42 0.16 9.06 -19.74
N LEU A 43 -0.32 8.20 -18.82
CA LEU A 43 -0.05 8.38 -17.39
C LEU A 43 1.41 8.09 -17.09
N SER A 44 2.10 9.08 -16.51
CA SER A 44 3.46 8.97 -16.01
C SER A 44 3.49 9.36 -14.54
N LEU A 45 4.17 8.55 -13.71
CA LEU A 45 4.23 8.72 -12.26
C LEU A 45 5.51 8.08 -11.73
N GLN A 46 6.14 8.71 -10.73
CA GLN A 46 7.28 8.14 -10.01
C GLN A 46 7.01 8.13 -8.51
N ILE A 47 7.37 7.05 -7.84
CA ILE A 47 7.32 6.90 -6.38
C ILE A 47 8.74 6.67 -5.87
N GLY A 48 9.17 7.50 -4.93
CA GLY A 48 10.48 7.38 -4.30
C GLY A 48 10.57 6.19 -3.32
N VAL A 49 11.79 5.73 -3.06
CA VAL A 49 12.04 4.73 -2.02
C VAL A 49 11.64 5.29 -0.66
N GLY A 50 10.81 4.54 0.10
CA GLY A 50 10.33 4.91 1.43
C GLY A 50 9.26 6.02 1.44
N GLU A 51 8.84 6.53 0.29
CA GLU A 51 7.83 7.58 0.15
C GLU A 51 6.43 7.08 0.52
N LEU A 52 5.62 7.91 1.19
CA LEU A 52 4.20 7.75 1.35
C LEU A 52 3.46 8.68 0.36
N ARG A 53 3.05 8.09 -0.76
CA ARG A 53 2.31 8.77 -1.82
C ARG A 53 0.81 8.53 -1.66
N CYS A 54 0.02 9.60 -1.56
CA CYS A 54 -1.42 9.50 -1.67
C CYS A 54 -1.87 9.78 -3.11
N ILE A 55 -2.74 8.91 -3.63
CA ILE A 55 -3.41 9.06 -4.92
C ILE A 55 -4.85 9.43 -4.66
N ILE A 56 -5.25 10.62 -5.07
CA ILE A 56 -6.62 11.12 -4.93
C ILE A 56 -7.23 11.40 -6.31
N GLY A 57 -8.55 11.61 -6.34
CA GLY A 57 -9.26 11.93 -7.57
C GLY A 57 -10.71 11.42 -7.53
N PRO A 58 -11.59 11.92 -8.40
CA PRO A 58 -12.98 11.50 -8.45
C PRO A 58 -13.13 10.02 -8.82
N ASN A 59 -14.35 9.49 -8.66
CA ASN A 59 -14.67 8.15 -9.13
C ASN A 59 -14.50 8.07 -10.65
N GLY A 60 -13.90 6.97 -11.13
CA GLY A 60 -13.57 6.80 -12.54
C GLY A 60 -12.29 7.52 -13.00
N ALA A 61 -11.54 8.18 -12.11
CA ALA A 61 -10.29 8.87 -12.47
C ALA A 61 -9.14 7.92 -12.90
N GLY A 62 -9.29 6.60 -12.72
CA GLY A 62 -8.28 5.61 -13.09
C GLY A 62 -7.47 5.03 -11.93
N LYS A 63 -7.77 5.40 -10.67
CA LYS A 63 -7.00 4.99 -9.48
C LYS A 63 -6.86 3.46 -9.35
N THR A 64 -7.97 2.73 -9.43
CA THR A 64 -7.96 1.25 -9.35
C THR A 64 -7.24 0.64 -10.56
N THR A 65 -7.43 1.20 -11.76
CA THR A 65 -6.73 0.74 -12.96
C THR A 65 -5.22 0.95 -12.85
N LEU A 66 -4.78 2.07 -12.26
CA LEU A 66 -3.37 2.30 -11.97
C LEU A 66 -2.78 1.20 -11.07
N MET A 67 -3.46 0.88 -9.96
CA MET A 67 -3.06 -0.22 -9.09
C MET A 67 -3.08 -1.58 -9.80
N ASP A 68 -4.07 -1.81 -10.65
CA ASP A 68 -4.21 -3.05 -11.43
C ASP A 68 -3.07 -3.21 -12.44
N VAL A 69 -2.55 -2.11 -13.01
CA VAL A 69 -1.35 -2.12 -13.87
C VAL A 69 -0.11 -2.48 -13.05
N ILE A 70 0.11 -1.82 -11.91
CA ILE A 70 1.30 -2.06 -11.08
C ILE A 70 1.34 -3.51 -10.58
N THR A 71 0.19 -4.11 -10.31
CA THR A 71 0.08 -5.50 -9.83
C THR A 71 -0.04 -6.54 -10.95
N GLY A 72 0.03 -6.12 -12.21
CA GLY A 72 -0.06 -7.02 -13.38
C GLY A 72 -1.44 -7.66 -13.58
N LYS A 73 -2.48 -7.18 -12.89
CA LYS A 73 -3.86 -7.62 -13.11
C LYS A 73 -4.43 -7.06 -14.41
N THR A 74 -3.99 -5.86 -14.79
CA THR A 74 -4.31 -5.23 -16.08
C THR A 74 -3.01 -4.95 -16.83
N ARG A 75 -2.90 -5.41 -18.08
CA ARG A 75 -1.77 -5.09 -18.95
C ARG A 75 -2.07 -3.81 -19.72
N PRO A 76 -1.16 -2.80 -19.71
CA PRO A 76 -1.33 -1.61 -20.52
C PRO A 76 -1.17 -1.94 -22.01
N GLN A 77 -1.84 -1.17 -22.88
CA GLN A 77 -1.64 -1.27 -24.32
C GLN A 77 -0.30 -0.67 -24.77
N SER A 78 0.16 0.34 -24.03
CA SER A 78 1.47 0.96 -24.26
C SER A 78 2.00 1.57 -22.96
N GLY A 79 3.28 1.92 -22.95
CA GLY A 79 3.99 2.44 -21.81
C GLY A 79 4.81 1.37 -21.10
N ARG A 80 5.50 1.76 -20.03
CA ARG A 80 6.36 0.90 -19.22
C ARG A 80 6.09 1.11 -17.74
N ALA A 81 6.22 0.05 -16.96
CA ALA A 81 6.17 0.09 -15.50
C ALA A 81 7.46 -0.53 -14.96
N ILE A 82 8.40 0.30 -14.56
CA ILE A 82 9.71 -0.12 -14.07
C ILE A 82 9.72 -0.09 -12.55
N TYR A 83 10.08 -1.19 -11.95
CA TYR A 83 10.22 -1.37 -10.52
C TYR A 83 11.68 -1.65 -10.17
N ASP A 84 12.13 -1.06 -9.05
CA ASP A 84 13.50 -1.21 -8.55
C ASP A 84 14.55 -1.02 -9.68
N GLN A 85 14.36 0.07 -10.47
CA GLN A 85 15.24 0.56 -11.55
C GLN A 85 15.41 -0.38 -12.76
N SER A 86 15.09 -1.68 -12.66
CA SER A 86 15.42 -2.66 -13.68
C SER A 86 14.31 -3.63 -14.06
N THR A 87 13.32 -3.82 -13.21
CA THR A 87 12.28 -4.84 -13.40
C THR A 87 11.09 -4.25 -14.14
N ASP A 88 10.86 -4.67 -15.37
CA ASP A 88 9.67 -4.30 -16.14
C ASP A 88 8.46 -5.14 -15.68
N LEU A 89 7.56 -4.52 -14.92
CA LEU A 89 6.35 -5.16 -14.39
C LEU A 89 5.38 -5.57 -15.49
N THR A 90 5.40 -4.90 -16.66
CA THR A 90 4.49 -5.21 -17.78
C THR A 90 4.76 -6.57 -18.39
N ALA A 91 5.97 -7.09 -18.21
CA ALA A 91 6.39 -8.40 -18.70
C ALA A 91 6.11 -9.55 -17.71
N LEU A 92 5.78 -9.23 -16.43
CA LEU A 92 5.64 -10.21 -15.36
C LEU A 92 4.19 -10.65 -15.15
N SER A 93 4.01 -11.82 -14.54
CA SER A 93 2.71 -12.24 -13.98
C SER A 93 2.45 -11.56 -12.63
N SER A 94 1.19 -11.45 -12.21
CA SER A 94 0.83 -10.91 -10.89
C SER A 94 1.50 -11.67 -9.73
N ILE A 95 1.73 -12.98 -9.90
CA ILE A 95 2.41 -13.81 -8.90
C ILE A 95 3.89 -13.41 -8.81
N ASP A 96 4.54 -13.20 -9.97
CA ASP A 96 5.96 -12.83 -9.99
C ASP A 96 6.16 -11.40 -9.47
N ILE A 97 5.24 -10.48 -9.78
CA ILE A 97 5.22 -9.12 -9.21
C ILE A 97 5.11 -9.16 -7.68
N ALA A 98 4.21 -9.97 -7.13
CA ALA A 98 4.11 -10.13 -5.68
C ALA A 98 5.41 -10.69 -5.07
N ARG A 99 6.10 -11.60 -5.76
CA ARG A 99 7.40 -12.14 -5.35
C ARG A 99 8.52 -11.10 -5.35
N GLN A 100 8.42 -10.06 -6.19
CA GLN A 100 9.37 -8.93 -6.18
C GLN A 100 9.21 -8.04 -4.94
N GLY A 101 8.19 -8.26 -4.12
CA GLY A 101 7.97 -7.46 -2.91
C GLY A 101 6.98 -6.32 -3.10
N ILE A 102 6.06 -6.42 -4.08
CA ILE A 102 4.93 -5.51 -4.21
C ILE A 102 3.71 -6.17 -3.55
N GLY A 103 3.25 -5.60 -2.44
CA GLY A 103 2.06 -6.04 -1.72
C GLY A 103 0.86 -5.15 -2.04
N ARG A 104 -0.33 -5.73 -2.23
CA ARG A 104 -1.58 -4.97 -2.41
C ARG A 104 -2.64 -5.39 -1.43
N LYS A 105 -3.19 -4.43 -0.70
CA LYS A 105 -4.42 -4.55 0.06
C LYS A 105 -5.59 -4.14 -0.83
N PHE A 106 -6.58 -5.02 -0.92
CA PHE A 106 -7.83 -4.75 -1.63
C PHE A 106 -8.85 -4.06 -0.73
N GLN A 107 -9.90 -3.46 -1.31
CA GLN A 107 -10.97 -2.79 -0.55
C GLN A 107 -11.69 -3.73 0.41
N LYS A 108 -11.94 -4.99 0.02
CA LYS A 108 -12.56 -6.00 0.89
C LYS A 108 -11.48 -6.82 1.58
N PRO A 109 -11.54 -6.97 2.92
CA PRO A 109 -10.59 -7.81 3.64
C PRO A 109 -10.59 -9.25 3.12
N THR A 110 -9.38 -9.79 2.91
CA THR A 110 -9.14 -11.14 2.36
C THR A 110 -8.56 -12.08 3.43
N VAL A 111 -9.10 -12.01 4.65
CA VAL A 111 -8.68 -12.86 5.75
C VAL A 111 -9.35 -14.24 5.68
N PHE A 112 -8.66 -15.26 6.16
CA PHE A 112 -9.22 -16.62 6.31
C PHE A 112 -10.03 -16.67 7.61
N GLU A 113 -11.33 -16.47 7.51
CA GLU A 113 -12.24 -16.28 8.64
C GLU A 113 -12.29 -17.46 9.62
N ALA A 114 -12.10 -18.69 9.13
CA ALA A 114 -12.09 -19.91 9.94
C ALA A 114 -10.78 -20.10 10.73
N LEU A 115 -9.70 -19.44 10.33
CA LEU A 115 -8.40 -19.49 10.99
C LEU A 115 -8.30 -18.42 12.06
N SER A 116 -7.48 -18.67 13.08
CA SER A 116 -7.12 -17.66 14.07
C SER A 116 -6.31 -16.53 13.45
N VAL A 117 -6.21 -15.40 14.15
CA VAL A 117 -5.35 -14.26 13.76
C VAL A 117 -3.91 -14.72 13.56
N PHE A 118 -3.40 -15.53 14.49
CA PHE A 118 -2.04 -16.09 14.40
C PHE A 118 -1.86 -16.97 13.14
N GLU A 119 -2.79 -17.88 12.88
CA GLU A 119 -2.73 -18.78 11.71
C GLU A 119 -2.83 -18.03 10.38
N ASN A 120 -3.58 -16.92 10.31
CA ASN A 120 -3.61 -16.05 9.15
C ASN A 120 -2.23 -15.47 8.85
N LEU A 121 -1.53 -14.96 9.87
CA LEU A 121 -0.18 -14.43 9.73
C LEU A 121 0.83 -15.53 9.39
N GLU A 122 0.72 -16.70 10.04
CA GLU A 122 1.56 -17.86 9.74
C GLU A 122 1.44 -18.30 8.28
N LEU A 123 0.21 -18.38 7.76
CA LEU A 123 -0.06 -18.77 6.37
C LEU A 123 0.47 -17.74 5.36
N ALA A 124 0.49 -16.45 5.74
CA ALA A 124 0.98 -15.37 4.90
C ALA A 124 2.51 -15.30 4.83
N GLN A 125 3.25 -15.95 5.75
CA GLN A 125 4.71 -15.91 5.74
C GLN A 125 5.31 -16.47 4.45
N LYS A 126 6.44 -15.88 4.02
CA LYS A 126 7.27 -16.44 2.96
C LYS A 126 7.87 -17.79 3.40
N GLY A 127 7.67 -18.82 2.61
CA GLY A 127 8.24 -20.14 2.91
C GLY A 127 8.00 -21.14 1.79
N ASP A 128 8.72 -22.27 1.87
CA ASP A 128 8.49 -23.40 0.99
C ASP A 128 7.12 -24.01 1.34
N LYS A 129 6.12 -23.72 0.51
CA LYS A 129 4.75 -24.25 0.61
C LYS A 129 4.64 -25.66 0.01
N SER A 130 5.77 -26.42 -0.07
CA SER A 130 5.73 -27.83 -0.46
C SER A 130 4.97 -28.62 0.60
N VAL A 131 4.20 -29.63 0.17
CA VAL A 131 3.42 -30.51 1.06
C VAL A 131 4.30 -31.14 2.13
N TRP A 132 5.56 -31.47 1.79
CA TRP A 132 6.56 -32.04 2.70
C TRP A 132 7.18 -31.01 3.65
N GLY A 133 7.33 -29.75 3.21
CA GLY A 133 7.76 -28.63 4.05
C GLY A 133 6.72 -28.31 5.12
N THR A 134 5.45 -28.25 4.74
CA THR A 134 4.32 -27.92 5.64
C THR A 134 4.10 -29.01 6.71
N LEU A 135 4.24 -30.29 6.36
CA LEU A 135 4.11 -31.43 7.30
C LEU A 135 5.26 -31.52 8.34
N ARG A 136 6.42 -30.91 8.07
CA ARG A 136 7.60 -30.92 8.97
C ARG A 136 7.91 -29.56 9.61
N ALA A 137 7.25 -28.49 9.17
CA ALA A 137 7.53 -27.14 9.65
C ALA A 137 6.97 -26.94 11.07
N ARG A 138 7.80 -27.16 12.08
CA ARG A 138 7.71 -26.35 13.29
C ARG A 138 8.19 -24.95 12.89
N LEU A 139 7.38 -23.91 13.17
CA LEU A 139 7.83 -22.52 13.04
C LEU A 139 9.19 -22.38 13.73
N SER A 140 10.19 -21.86 13.00
CA SER A 140 11.44 -21.46 13.64
C SER A 140 11.14 -20.36 14.67
N GLY A 141 11.97 -20.23 15.72
CA GLY A 141 11.83 -19.17 16.71
C GLY A 141 11.68 -17.80 16.04
N GLU A 142 12.55 -17.46 15.08
CA GLU A 142 12.54 -16.21 14.31
C GLU A 142 11.21 -15.92 13.61
N LYS A 143 10.59 -16.95 13.02
CA LYS A 143 9.28 -16.78 12.33
C LYS A 143 8.16 -16.49 13.32
N ARG A 144 8.23 -17.07 14.51
CA ARG A 144 7.28 -16.83 15.59
C ARG A 144 7.44 -15.42 16.16
N ASP A 145 8.70 -15.04 16.42
CA ASP A 145 9.04 -13.70 16.90
C ASP A 145 8.56 -12.63 15.94
N ARG A 146 8.70 -12.87 14.63
CA ARG A 146 8.19 -11.96 13.60
C ARG A 146 6.66 -11.83 13.63
N ILE A 147 5.92 -12.92 13.85
CA ILE A 147 4.46 -12.82 14.03
C ILE A 147 4.12 -12.01 15.28
N ASP A 148 4.85 -12.20 16.38
CA ASP A 148 4.63 -11.49 17.62
C ASP A 148 4.91 -9.98 17.49
N GLU A 149 5.95 -9.59 16.75
CA GLU A 149 6.21 -8.21 16.38
C GLU A 149 5.05 -7.59 15.58
N ILE A 150 4.56 -8.30 14.55
CA ILE A 150 3.44 -7.82 13.73
C ILE A 150 2.16 -7.71 14.56
N LEU A 151 1.84 -8.70 15.39
CA LEU A 151 0.68 -8.63 16.28
C LEU A 151 0.74 -7.44 17.24
N SER A 152 1.93 -7.15 17.76
CA SER A 152 2.16 -6.00 18.63
C SER A 152 2.01 -4.68 17.87
N LEU A 153 2.59 -4.59 16.67
CA LEU A 153 2.46 -3.44 15.78
C LEU A 153 1.00 -3.16 15.41
N LEU A 154 0.17 -4.19 15.23
CA LEU A 154 -1.24 -4.07 14.85
C LEU A 154 -2.19 -3.98 16.04
N ARG A 155 -1.68 -4.02 17.28
CA ARG A 155 -2.49 -4.07 18.52
C ARG A 155 -3.46 -5.25 18.55
N LEU A 156 -3.09 -6.40 17.94
CA LEU A 156 -3.91 -7.61 17.85
C LEU A 156 -3.44 -8.74 18.79
N ASN A 157 -2.56 -8.47 19.75
CA ASN A 157 -2.04 -9.49 20.67
C ASN A 157 -3.15 -10.21 21.46
N ALA A 158 -4.16 -9.47 21.94
CA ALA A 158 -5.29 -10.02 22.69
C ALA A 158 -6.17 -10.93 21.81
N GLU A 159 -6.17 -10.71 20.50
CA GLU A 159 -6.99 -11.43 19.52
C GLU A 159 -6.26 -12.63 18.89
N ARG A 160 -5.00 -12.87 19.27
CA ARG A 160 -4.08 -13.85 18.66
C ARG A 160 -4.72 -15.19 18.33
N HIS A 161 -5.49 -15.74 19.26
CA HIS A 161 -6.09 -17.08 19.14
C HIS A 161 -7.58 -17.04 18.74
N ARG A 162 -8.14 -15.86 18.52
CA ARG A 162 -9.52 -15.73 18.07
C ARG A 162 -9.64 -16.02 16.58
N PRO A 163 -10.73 -16.68 16.12
CA PRO A 163 -11.03 -16.80 14.72
C PRO A 163 -11.14 -15.40 14.06
N ALA A 164 -10.48 -15.22 12.91
CA ALA A 164 -10.49 -13.92 12.21
C ALA A 164 -11.89 -13.48 11.81
N GLY A 165 -12.82 -14.42 11.60
CA GLY A 165 -14.22 -14.12 11.32
C GLY A 165 -14.93 -13.34 12.43
N SER A 166 -14.48 -13.46 13.70
CA SER A 166 -15.05 -12.77 14.86
C SER A 166 -14.49 -11.37 15.12
N LEU A 167 -13.51 -10.93 14.34
CA LEU A 167 -12.91 -9.60 14.45
C LEU A 167 -13.87 -8.51 13.96
N SER A 168 -13.73 -7.29 14.47
CA SER A 168 -14.35 -6.09 13.90
C SER A 168 -13.85 -5.86 12.47
N HIS A 169 -14.56 -4.99 11.73
CA HIS A 169 -14.13 -4.62 10.38
C HIS A 169 -12.72 -4.01 10.40
N GLY A 170 -12.45 -3.06 11.27
CA GLY A 170 -11.13 -2.43 11.39
C GLY A 170 -10.04 -3.43 11.80
N GLN A 171 -10.32 -4.34 12.75
CA GLN A 171 -9.40 -5.41 13.12
C GLN A 171 -9.07 -6.35 11.95
N LYS A 172 -10.05 -6.68 11.10
CA LYS A 172 -9.81 -7.46 9.86
C LYS A 172 -8.92 -6.69 8.88
N GLN A 173 -9.12 -5.37 8.75
CA GLN A 173 -8.27 -4.50 7.94
C GLN A 173 -6.81 -4.51 8.45
N PHE A 174 -6.62 -4.38 9.76
CA PHE A 174 -5.28 -4.46 10.37
C PHE A 174 -4.64 -5.84 10.17
N LEU A 175 -5.40 -6.92 10.34
CA LEU A 175 -4.89 -8.26 10.09
C LEU A 175 -4.43 -8.43 8.63
N GLU A 176 -5.18 -7.93 7.66
CA GLU A 176 -4.80 -7.96 6.24
C GLU A 176 -3.50 -7.19 5.99
N ILE A 177 -3.35 -6.00 6.58
CA ILE A 177 -2.08 -5.24 6.54
C ILE A 177 -0.94 -6.07 7.13
N GLY A 178 -1.17 -6.75 8.26
CA GLY A 178 -0.19 -7.65 8.87
C GLY A 178 0.21 -8.81 7.96
N MET A 179 -0.75 -9.40 7.26
CA MET A 179 -0.49 -10.47 6.28
C MET A 179 0.37 -10.00 5.11
N LEU A 180 0.32 -8.72 4.77
CA LEU A 180 1.21 -8.11 3.79
C LEU A 180 2.58 -7.82 4.41
N LEU A 181 2.63 -7.19 5.58
CA LEU A 181 3.87 -6.80 6.26
C LEU A 181 4.78 -7.98 6.60
N ILE A 182 4.20 -9.15 6.95
CA ILE A 182 4.96 -10.36 7.26
C ILE A 182 5.71 -10.92 6.04
N GLN A 183 5.33 -10.48 4.84
CA GLN A 183 6.00 -10.80 3.58
C GLN A 183 7.13 -9.82 3.26
N GLU A 184 7.38 -8.82 4.12
CA GLU A 184 8.42 -7.80 3.96
C GLU A 184 8.38 -7.13 2.57
N PRO A 185 7.25 -6.49 2.20
CA PRO A 185 7.14 -5.83 0.91
C PRO A 185 7.99 -4.56 0.87
N HIS A 186 8.58 -4.24 -0.27
CA HIS A 186 9.26 -2.96 -0.48
C HIS A 186 8.27 -1.87 -0.88
N LEU A 187 7.21 -2.23 -1.62
CA LEU A 187 6.12 -1.34 -2.02
C LEU A 187 4.78 -1.90 -1.58
N LEU A 188 4.02 -1.11 -0.83
CA LEU A 188 2.66 -1.39 -0.39
C LEU A 188 1.66 -0.54 -1.17
N LEU A 189 0.69 -1.18 -1.78
CA LEU A 189 -0.44 -0.55 -2.45
C LEU A 189 -1.68 -0.73 -1.58
N LEU A 190 -2.24 0.36 -1.06
CA LEU A 190 -3.36 0.34 -0.13
C LEU A 190 -4.56 1.06 -0.78
N ASP A 191 -5.65 0.33 -0.99
CA ASP A 191 -6.87 0.83 -1.63
C ASP A 191 -7.92 1.11 -0.55
N GLU A 192 -8.18 2.38 -0.27
CA GLU A 192 -9.09 2.89 0.76
C GLU A 192 -8.91 2.17 2.11
N PRO A 193 -7.68 2.18 2.68
CA PRO A 193 -7.37 1.36 3.86
C PRO A 193 -8.11 1.77 5.13
N ALA A 194 -8.60 3.00 5.22
CA ALA A 194 -9.35 3.52 6.36
C ALA A 194 -10.88 3.40 6.21
N ALA A 195 -11.37 2.90 5.07
CA ALA A 195 -12.80 2.82 4.81
C ALA A 195 -13.54 1.95 5.83
N GLY A 196 -14.60 2.50 6.45
CA GLY A 196 -15.43 1.79 7.43
C GLY A 196 -14.80 1.58 8.80
N MET A 197 -13.67 2.23 9.08
CA MET A 197 -13.06 2.29 10.40
C MET A 197 -13.73 3.34 11.29
N THR A 198 -13.65 3.15 12.61
CA THR A 198 -13.96 4.19 13.59
C THR A 198 -12.89 5.27 13.58
N ASP A 199 -13.19 6.46 14.16
CA ASP A 199 -12.21 7.56 14.24
C ASP A 199 -10.91 7.13 14.93
N ALA A 200 -11.00 6.35 16.01
CA ALA A 200 -9.82 5.84 16.73
C ALA A 200 -9.00 4.84 15.89
N GLU A 201 -9.67 3.98 15.10
CA GLU A 201 -9.00 3.05 14.17
C GLU A 201 -8.35 3.81 13.02
N THR A 202 -8.99 4.86 12.51
CA THR A 202 -8.46 5.73 11.45
C THR A 202 -7.23 6.50 11.92
N GLU A 203 -7.27 7.08 13.13
CA GLU A 203 -6.12 7.75 13.74
C GLU A 203 -4.94 6.78 13.91
N TYR A 204 -5.21 5.59 14.42
CA TYR A 204 -4.19 4.57 14.56
C TYR A 204 -3.64 4.10 13.20
N SER A 205 -4.48 3.98 12.17
CA SER A 205 -4.02 3.67 10.80
C SER A 205 -3.06 4.74 10.28
N ALA A 206 -3.33 6.01 10.56
CA ALA A 206 -2.45 7.10 10.18
C ALA A 206 -1.09 7.02 10.88
N GLU A 207 -1.07 6.71 12.20
CA GLU A 207 0.18 6.47 12.93
C GLU A 207 0.95 5.30 12.35
N LEU A 208 0.26 4.18 12.08
CA LEU A 208 0.86 2.97 11.51
C LEU A 208 1.50 3.26 10.15
N PHE A 209 0.79 3.91 9.22
CA PHE A 209 1.33 4.17 7.88
C PHE A 209 2.53 5.12 7.91
N ARG A 210 2.51 6.12 8.79
CA ARG A 210 3.68 6.98 9.02
C ARG A 210 4.88 6.22 9.59
N ALA A 211 4.64 5.26 10.49
CA ALA A 211 5.70 4.43 11.05
C ALA A 211 6.27 3.42 10.04
N LEU A 212 5.46 3.02 9.04
CA LEU A 212 5.88 2.14 7.95
C LEU A 212 6.65 2.89 6.87
N ALA A 213 6.33 4.17 6.63
CA ALA A 213 7.04 5.02 5.68
C ALA A 213 8.54 5.11 6.03
N GLY A 214 9.40 5.12 5.02
CA GLY A 214 10.86 5.07 5.17
C GLY A 214 11.42 3.65 5.22
N LYS A 215 10.71 2.68 5.82
CA LYS A 215 11.05 1.24 5.75
C LYS A 215 10.43 0.59 4.51
N HIS A 216 9.23 1.01 4.19
CA HIS A 216 8.45 0.61 3.02
C HIS A 216 8.07 1.85 2.23
N SER A 217 7.96 1.72 0.91
CA SER A 217 7.28 2.72 0.09
C SER A 217 5.79 2.41 0.09
N LEU A 218 4.94 3.43 0.24
CA LEU A 218 3.50 3.26 0.31
C LEU A 218 2.81 4.08 -0.80
N MET A 219 1.89 3.46 -1.52
CA MET A 219 0.94 4.14 -2.38
C MET A 219 -0.46 3.91 -1.82
N VAL A 220 -1.10 4.97 -1.35
CA VAL A 220 -2.40 4.93 -0.70
C VAL A 220 -3.41 5.63 -1.60
N VAL A 221 -4.44 4.92 -2.05
CA VAL A 221 -5.60 5.52 -2.70
C VAL A 221 -6.60 5.89 -1.64
N GLU A 222 -6.98 7.16 -1.58
CA GLU A 222 -7.92 7.66 -0.58
C GLU A 222 -8.80 8.80 -1.13
N HIS A 223 -9.91 9.01 -0.46
CA HIS A 223 -10.85 10.09 -0.76
C HIS A 223 -11.13 10.97 0.47
N ASP A 224 -10.76 10.53 1.67
CA ASP A 224 -10.83 11.33 2.90
C ASP A 224 -9.62 12.27 2.97
N MET A 225 -9.89 13.56 2.75
CA MET A 225 -8.84 14.59 2.74
C MET A 225 -8.21 14.81 4.11
N GLY A 226 -8.94 14.61 5.20
CA GLY A 226 -8.41 14.71 6.56
C GLY A 226 -7.40 13.60 6.84
N PHE A 227 -7.70 12.38 6.40
CA PHE A 227 -6.77 11.27 6.49
C PHE A 227 -5.53 11.48 5.62
N VAL A 228 -5.72 11.93 4.36
CA VAL A 228 -4.63 12.27 3.44
C VAL A 228 -3.71 13.34 4.04
N GLU A 229 -4.27 14.41 4.64
CA GLU A 229 -3.49 15.47 5.30
C GLU A 229 -2.61 14.91 6.42
N THR A 230 -3.14 13.91 7.11
CA THR A 230 -2.44 13.30 8.24
C THR A 230 -1.26 12.43 7.80
N ILE A 231 -1.35 11.72 6.66
CA ILE A 231 -0.36 10.70 6.29
C ILE A 231 0.58 11.09 5.14
N ALA A 232 0.12 11.89 4.17
CA ALA A 232 0.81 12.05 2.89
C ALA A 232 2.12 12.83 2.99
N ASP A 233 3.20 12.28 2.39
CA ASP A 233 4.40 13.05 2.05
C ASP A 233 4.18 13.82 0.75
N ARG A 234 3.57 13.17 -0.24
CA ARG A 234 3.16 13.75 -1.52
C ARG A 234 1.80 13.25 -1.92
N VAL A 235 1.10 14.08 -2.67
CA VAL A 235 -0.22 13.79 -3.23
C VAL A 235 -0.16 13.88 -4.74
N THR A 236 -0.76 12.90 -5.42
CA THR A 236 -1.00 12.90 -6.86
C THR A 236 -2.50 12.91 -7.10
N VAL A 237 -2.97 13.87 -7.86
CA VAL A 237 -4.38 13.96 -8.29
C VAL A 237 -4.53 13.29 -9.64
N LEU A 238 -5.39 12.29 -9.72
CA LEU A 238 -5.79 11.68 -10.98
C LEU A 238 -7.13 12.27 -11.47
N HIS A 239 -7.19 12.56 -12.73
CA HIS A 239 -8.43 12.96 -13.42
C HIS A 239 -8.45 12.40 -14.84
N GLN A 240 -9.55 11.75 -15.24
CA GLN A 240 -9.74 11.17 -16.58
C GLN A 240 -8.55 10.31 -17.07
N GLY A 241 -7.96 9.53 -16.17
CA GLY A 241 -6.85 8.64 -16.48
C GLY A 241 -5.48 9.33 -16.63
N GLN A 242 -5.34 10.57 -16.23
CA GLN A 242 -4.09 11.34 -16.28
C GLN A 242 -3.71 11.88 -14.91
N VAL A 243 -2.44 12.21 -14.72
CA VAL A 243 -1.98 13.00 -13.57
C VAL A 243 -2.33 14.46 -13.83
N LEU A 244 -3.24 15.01 -13.03
CA LEU A 244 -3.65 16.40 -13.11
C LEU A 244 -2.70 17.33 -12.36
N ALA A 245 -2.30 16.93 -11.15
CA ALA A 245 -1.39 17.69 -10.30
C ALA A 245 -0.64 16.75 -9.36
N GLU A 246 0.55 17.17 -8.95
CA GLU A 246 1.39 16.45 -8.02
C GLU A 246 2.18 17.44 -7.14
N GLY A 247 2.26 17.17 -5.84
CA GLY A 247 2.99 18.02 -4.89
C GLY A 247 2.65 17.70 -3.44
N SER A 248 2.95 18.60 -2.52
CA SER A 248 2.41 18.59 -1.17
C SER A 248 0.89 18.76 -1.20
N LEU A 249 0.20 18.30 -0.17
CA LEU A 249 -1.28 18.49 -0.11
C LEU A 249 -1.66 19.96 -0.27
N ARG A 250 -0.90 20.88 0.33
CA ARG A 250 -1.16 22.32 0.24
C ARG A 250 -1.01 22.86 -1.18
N GLU A 251 0.00 22.41 -1.93
CA GLU A 251 0.17 22.80 -3.35
C GLU A 251 -0.98 22.30 -4.20
N VAL A 252 -1.38 21.05 -4.00
CA VAL A 252 -2.49 20.42 -4.72
C VAL A 252 -3.84 21.11 -4.42
N GLN A 253 -4.11 21.44 -3.15
CA GLN A 253 -5.34 22.13 -2.73
C GLN A 253 -5.45 23.56 -3.29
N ASN A 254 -4.33 24.20 -3.58
CA ASN A 254 -4.30 25.55 -4.18
C ASN A 254 -4.22 25.54 -5.70
N ASN A 255 -4.20 24.38 -6.34
CA ASN A 255 -4.16 24.27 -7.78
C ASN A 255 -5.56 24.52 -8.38
N GLU A 256 -5.68 25.54 -9.24
CA GLU A 256 -6.96 25.94 -9.85
C GLU A 256 -7.63 24.79 -10.61
N GLN A 257 -6.88 23.99 -11.35
CA GLN A 257 -7.42 22.85 -12.10
C GLN A 257 -7.97 21.77 -11.17
N VAL A 258 -7.33 21.54 -10.02
CA VAL A 258 -7.80 20.59 -9.00
C VAL A 258 -9.09 21.11 -8.37
N ILE A 259 -9.14 22.41 -8.03
CA ILE A 259 -10.33 23.04 -7.47
C ILE A 259 -11.52 22.89 -8.43
N ASP A 260 -11.32 23.16 -9.72
CA ASP A 260 -12.37 23.06 -10.75
C ASP A 260 -12.90 21.62 -10.88
N VAL A 261 -12.00 20.62 -10.86
CA VAL A 261 -12.39 19.20 -10.93
C VAL A 261 -13.23 18.77 -9.71
N TYR A 262 -12.86 19.23 -8.49
CA TYR A 262 -13.58 18.86 -7.28
C TYR A 262 -14.85 19.68 -7.04
N LEU A 263 -14.91 20.93 -7.53
CA LEU A 263 -16.09 21.77 -7.41
C LEU A 263 -17.06 21.63 -8.61
N GLY A 264 -16.68 20.87 -9.65
CA GLY A 264 -17.52 20.62 -10.81
C GLY A 264 -17.77 21.85 -11.68
N ARG A 265 -16.79 22.75 -11.77
CA ARG A 265 -16.85 23.94 -12.62
C ARG A 265 -16.27 23.68 -13.99
#